data_0fc272cc416726d9ae47a31030a69b87
#
_entry.id   0fc272cc416726d9ae47a31030a69b87
#
_cell.length_a   1.000
_cell.length_b   1.000
_cell.length_c   1.000
_cell.angle_alpha   90.00
_cell.angle_beta   90.00
_cell.angle_gamma   90.00
#
_symmetry.space_group_name_H-M   'P 1'
#
loop_
_entity.id
_entity.type
_entity.pdbx_description
1 polymer ?
#
loop_
_entity_poly.entity_id
_entity_poly.type
_entity_poly.pdbx_seq_one_letter_code
_entity_poly.pdbx_strand_id
1 'polypeptide(L)'
;MPKGSQTSLTSNLMLAWGYANGDIDFTMHFSGPLLPEIDRGLGITVVAGVHVGCFELFAKEDIRGVADLKGRTVGTLGLGTGPHIFISVMASLVGLDPAKDIVWVTSEKVEPVELFAEGKIDAFLGFPPEPQRLRAQKIGHVIVNSALDRPWSQYFCCMLAGNREFVRKNPVATKRVVRAMLRATDLCVSEPALVAQRVVDRGFTPRHDYAVQTLAEVPYNRWRDYDPEDTIRFYALRLREVGMVKSNPAKIVADTVDWRFLNEVRRELGG
;
A
#
# COMPACT_ATOMS: atom_id res chain seq x y z
N MET A 1 -9.59 -8.53 -21.49
CA MET A 1 -9.11 -7.56 -20.49
C MET A 1 -7.78 -7.01 -21.01
N PRO A 2 -7.54 -5.70 -21.06
CA PRO A 2 -6.31 -5.15 -21.61
C PRO A 2 -5.13 -5.50 -20.70
N LYS A 3 -4.08 -6.06 -21.29
CA LYS A 3 -2.75 -6.19 -20.70
C LYS A 3 -2.14 -4.79 -20.71
N GLY A 4 -2.19 -4.09 -19.58
CA GLY A 4 -1.57 -2.79 -19.42
C GLY A 4 -1.05 -2.65 -17.99
N SER A 5 0.20 -2.28 -17.84
CA SER A 5 0.75 -1.76 -16.60
C SER A 5 -0.15 -0.64 -16.10
N GLN A 6 -0.81 -0.85 -14.98
CA GLN A 6 -1.65 0.19 -14.40
C GLN A 6 -0.74 1.21 -13.71
N THR A 7 -0.61 2.36 -14.33
CA THR A 7 0.05 3.50 -13.72
C THR A 7 -0.74 3.94 -12.47
N SER A 8 -0.06 4.25 -11.39
CA SER A 8 -0.70 4.49 -10.07
C SER A 8 -1.56 5.78 -10.02
N LEU A 9 -1.33 6.76 -10.91
CA LEU A 9 -2.21 7.93 -11.09
C LEU A 9 -3.56 7.53 -11.67
N THR A 10 -3.54 6.66 -12.69
CA THR A 10 -4.75 6.06 -13.25
C THR A 10 -5.47 5.21 -12.21
N SER A 11 -4.75 4.55 -11.27
CA SER A 11 -5.40 3.72 -10.26
C SER A 11 -6.20 4.54 -9.23
N ASN A 12 -5.67 5.66 -8.73
CA ASN A 12 -6.41 6.51 -7.77
C ASN A 12 -7.59 7.23 -8.42
N LEU A 13 -7.42 7.77 -9.63
CA LEU A 13 -8.51 8.38 -10.40
C LEU A 13 -9.55 7.35 -10.84
N MET A 14 -9.14 6.19 -11.30
CA MET A 14 -10.05 5.10 -11.67
C MET A 14 -10.79 4.54 -10.46
N LEU A 15 -10.16 4.46 -9.30
CA LEU A 15 -10.82 4.08 -8.06
C LEU A 15 -11.85 5.11 -7.63
N ALA A 16 -11.50 6.39 -7.61
CA ALA A 16 -12.42 7.46 -7.28
C ALA A 16 -13.62 7.47 -8.24
N TRP A 17 -13.38 7.28 -9.53
CA TRP A 17 -14.40 7.21 -10.56
C TRP A 17 -15.29 5.97 -10.43
N GLY A 18 -14.68 4.80 -10.25
CA GLY A 18 -15.40 3.53 -10.08
C GLY A 18 -16.29 3.51 -8.83
N TYR A 19 -15.85 4.12 -7.75
CA TYR A 19 -16.68 4.29 -6.55
C TYR A 19 -17.81 5.30 -6.75
N ALA A 20 -17.51 6.44 -7.38
CA ALA A 20 -18.50 7.50 -7.63
C ALA A 20 -19.65 7.01 -8.53
N ASN A 21 -19.33 6.17 -9.51
CA ASN A 21 -20.31 5.62 -10.47
C ASN A 21 -20.96 4.31 -10.01
N GLY A 22 -20.50 3.71 -8.90
CA GLY A 22 -20.97 2.41 -8.44
C GLY A 22 -20.46 1.20 -9.24
N ASP A 23 -19.39 1.39 -10.02
CA ASP A 23 -18.78 0.31 -10.81
C ASP A 23 -17.89 -0.60 -9.94
N ILE A 24 -17.48 -0.12 -8.76
CA ILE A 24 -16.63 -0.81 -7.80
C ILE A 24 -17.31 -0.82 -6.44
N ASP A 25 -17.57 -2.01 -5.91
CA ASP A 25 -18.11 -2.19 -4.56
C ASP A 25 -17.02 -2.31 -3.50
N PHE A 26 -15.89 -2.97 -3.81
CA PHE A 26 -14.76 -3.16 -2.90
C PHE A 26 -13.42 -3.03 -3.61
N THR A 27 -12.41 -2.54 -2.87
CA THR A 27 -11.02 -2.55 -3.27
C THR A 27 -10.12 -2.91 -2.09
N MET A 28 -8.96 -3.51 -2.39
CA MET A 28 -7.82 -3.52 -1.51
C MET A 28 -6.90 -2.37 -1.95
N HIS A 29 -6.59 -1.48 -1.04
CA HIS A 29 -5.79 -0.29 -1.34
C HIS A 29 -4.77 0.00 -0.25
N PHE A 30 -3.71 0.72 -0.61
CA PHE A 30 -2.71 1.18 0.35
C PHE A 30 -3.33 2.13 1.37
N SER A 31 -2.99 1.95 2.66
CA SER A 31 -3.56 2.70 3.77
C SER A 31 -3.31 4.21 3.65
N GLY A 32 -2.06 4.62 3.41
CA GLY A 32 -1.69 6.03 3.29
C GLY A 32 -2.43 6.74 2.14
N PRO A 33 -2.30 6.27 0.89
CA PRO A 33 -2.94 6.88 -0.29
C PRO A 33 -4.48 6.93 -0.26
N LEU A 34 -5.11 6.05 0.52
CA LEU A 34 -6.55 6.03 0.66
C LEU A 34 -7.10 7.27 1.40
N LEU A 35 -6.34 7.78 2.38
CA LEU A 35 -6.83 8.84 3.27
C LEU A 35 -7.02 10.20 2.62
N PRO A 36 -6.14 10.69 1.72
CA PRO A 36 -6.41 11.92 0.98
C PRO A 36 -7.70 11.86 0.14
N GLU A 37 -8.03 10.70 -0.43
CA GLU A 37 -9.27 10.52 -1.19
C GLU A 37 -10.51 10.55 -0.29
N ILE A 38 -10.41 9.93 0.88
CA ILE A 38 -11.43 10.01 1.94
C ILE A 38 -11.64 11.47 2.38
N ASP A 39 -10.55 12.19 2.61
CA ASP A 39 -10.59 13.58 3.07
C ASP A 39 -11.21 14.53 2.03
N ARG A 40 -11.11 14.19 0.74
CA ARG A 40 -11.79 14.88 -0.36
C ARG A 40 -13.27 14.51 -0.52
N GLY A 41 -13.76 13.58 0.29
CA GLY A 41 -15.18 13.20 0.31
C GLY A 41 -15.51 11.93 -0.48
N LEU A 42 -14.53 11.11 -0.88
CA LEU A 42 -14.81 9.82 -1.51
C LEU A 42 -15.64 8.95 -0.56
N GLY A 43 -16.81 8.52 -1.01
CA GLY A 43 -17.81 7.79 -0.24
C GLY A 43 -17.42 6.32 -0.01
N ILE A 44 -16.35 6.06 0.73
CA ILE A 44 -15.88 4.71 1.07
C ILE A 44 -15.93 4.45 2.57
N THR A 45 -15.92 3.17 2.94
CA THR A 45 -15.83 2.69 4.32
C THR A 45 -14.73 1.63 4.37
N VAL A 46 -13.77 1.81 5.27
CA VAL A 46 -12.72 0.82 5.55
C VAL A 46 -13.30 -0.25 6.45
N VAL A 47 -13.18 -1.52 6.06
CA VAL A 47 -13.84 -2.64 6.74
C VAL A 47 -12.88 -3.68 7.30
N ALA A 48 -11.61 -3.69 6.87
CA ALA A 48 -10.57 -4.56 7.44
C ALA A 48 -9.16 -4.07 7.11
N GLY A 49 -8.18 -4.37 7.97
CA GLY A 49 -6.78 -4.44 7.61
C GLY A 49 -6.48 -5.80 6.96
N VAL A 50 -5.61 -5.83 5.96
CA VAL A 50 -5.34 -7.06 5.20
C VAL A 50 -3.95 -7.62 5.53
N HIS A 51 -2.90 -6.84 5.32
CA HIS A 51 -1.53 -7.23 5.68
C HIS A 51 -0.66 -6.00 5.99
N VAL A 52 0.37 -6.22 6.78
CA VAL A 52 1.44 -5.25 7.02
C VAL A 52 2.56 -5.48 6.02
N GLY A 53 3.35 -4.45 5.72
CA GLY A 53 4.56 -4.53 4.89
C GLY A 53 4.32 -5.07 3.47
N CYS A 54 4.75 -4.37 2.48
CA CYS A 54 4.79 -4.86 1.09
C CYS A 54 5.64 -3.94 0.21
N PHE A 55 6.35 -3.00 0.78
CA PHE A 55 7.20 -2.10 0.01
C PHE A 55 8.60 -2.00 0.61
N GLU A 56 9.55 -1.74 -0.26
CA GLU A 56 10.94 -1.49 0.08
C GLU A 56 11.39 -0.19 -0.58
N LEU A 57 12.04 0.67 0.18
CA LEU A 57 12.69 1.87 -0.34
C LEU A 57 14.12 1.53 -0.74
N PHE A 58 14.37 1.53 -2.03
CA PHE A 58 15.70 1.29 -2.61
C PHE A 58 16.44 2.60 -2.80
N ALA A 59 17.75 2.55 -2.61
CA ALA A 59 18.65 3.68 -2.81
C ALA A 59 20.01 3.25 -3.38
N LYS A 60 20.76 4.21 -3.93
CA LYS A 60 22.17 4.06 -4.30
C LYS A 60 23.04 3.86 -3.06
N GLU A 61 24.23 3.29 -3.27
CA GLU A 61 25.15 2.85 -2.20
C GLU A 61 25.59 3.95 -1.22
N ASP A 62 25.60 5.21 -1.62
CA ASP A 62 25.97 6.36 -0.79
C ASP A 62 24.85 6.90 0.10
N ILE A 63 23.62 6.39 -0.06
CA ILE A 63 22.43 6.76 0.73
C ILE A 63 22.18 5.66 1.75
N ARG A 64 22.31 5.96 3.04
CA ARG A 64 22.21 4.97 4.12
C ARG A 64 20.85 4.98 4.85
N GLY A 65 20.07 6.04 4.67
CA GLY A 65 18.77 6.18 5.32
C GLY A 65 17.95 7.30 4.72
N VAL A 66 16.70 7.43 5.19
CA VAL A 66 15.74 8.41 4.65
C VAL A 66 16.24 9.85 4.77
N ALA A 67 17.02 10.18 5.83
CA ALA A 67 17.59 11.52 6.00
C ALA A 67 18.57 11.92 4.87
N ASP A 68 19.24 10.94 4.26
CA ASP A 68 20.18 11.16 3.17
C ASP A 68 19.49 11.46 1.84
N LEU A 69 18.16 11.38 1.77
CA LEU A 69 17.39 11.77 0.59
C LEU A 69 17.36 13.27 0.35
N LYS A 70 17.86 14.08 1.28
CA LYS A 70 17.92 15.53 1.10
C LYS A 70 18.74 15.91 -0.15
N GLY A 71 18.09 16.63 -1.09
CA GLY A 71 18.69 17.03 -2.36
C GLY A 71 18.83 15.91 -3.39
N ARG A 72 18.35 14.69 -3.08
CA ARG A 72 18.43 13.52 -3.98
C ARG A 72 17.25 13.44 -4.92
N THR A 73 17.48 12.78 -6.05
CA THR A 73 16.43 12.46 -7.02
C THR A 73 15.68 11.18 -6.61
N VAL A 74 14.37 11.32 -6.43
CA VAL A 74 13.51 10.20 -6.03
C VAL A 74 12.42 9.98 -7.07
N GLY A 75 12.38 8.75 -7.60
CA GLY A 75 11.45 8.38 -8.66
C GLY A 75 10.07 8.02 -8.16
N THR A 76 9.06 8.51 -8.89
CA THR A 76 7.66 8.12 -8.70
C THR A 76 6.89 8.26 -10.02
N LEU A 77 5.78 7.53 -10.16
CA LEU A 77 4.91 7.68 -11.34
C LEU A 77 4.20 9.04 -11.39
N GLY A 78 4.07 9.71 -10.25
CA GLY A 78 3.46 11.04 -10.18
C GLY A 78 3.27 11.49 -8.73
N LEU A 79 3.11 12.80 -8.54
CA LEU A 79 2.80 13.36 -7.23
C LEU A 79 1.38 12.94 -6.81
N GLY A 80 1.20 12.60 -5.54
CA GLY A 80 -0.06 12.07 -5.00
C GLY A 80 -0.25 10.56 -5.19
N THR A 81 0.69 9.87 -5.85
CA THR A 81 0.69 8.40 -5.96
C THR A 81 1.12 7.73 -4.66
N GLY A 82 0.90 6.44 -4.54
CA GLY A 82 1.30 5.67 -3.35
C GLY A 82 2.76 5.85 -2.96
N PRO A 83 3.72 5.62 -3.86
CA PRO A 83 5.14 5.85 -3.57
C PRO A 83 5.45 7.27 -3.11
N HIS A 84 4.91 8.29 -3.78
CA HIS A 84 5.10 9.68 -3.38
C HIS A 84 4.60 9.94 -1.96
N ILE A 85 3.39 9.46 -1.63
CA ILE A 85 2.77 9.65 -0.31
C ILE A 85 3.58 8.94 0.77
N PHE A 86 3.96 7.68 0.57
CA PHE A 86 4.75 6.92 1.55
C PHE A 86 6.11 7.55 1.81
N ILE A 87 6.86 7.91 0.76
CA ILE A 87 8.18 8.54 0.91
C ILE A 87 8.04 9.92 1.57
N SER A 88 6.99 10.69 1.26
CA SER A 88 6.73 11.97 1.91
C SER A 88 6.51 11.83 3.42
N VAL A 89 5.77 10.81 3.83
CA VAL A 89 5.58 10.48 5.26
C VAL A 89 6.91 10.05 5.89
N MET A 90 7.71 9.22 5.22
CA MET A 90 9.02 8.80 5.71
C MET A 90 9.97 9.99 5.89
N ALA A 91 10.03 10.88 4.90
CA ALA A 91 10.85 12.08 4.92
C ALA A 91 10.48 13.01 6.09
N SER A 92 9.19 13.21 6.32
CA SER A 92 8.71 14.06 7.42
C SER A 92 9.10 13.52 8.80
N LEU A 93 9.13 12.20 8.98
CA LEU A 93 9.52 11.57 10.24
C LEU A 93 11.01 11.78 10.60
N VAL A 94 11.84 12.05 9.62
CA VAL A 94 13.26 12.38 9.82
C VAL A 94 13.55 13.89 9.70
N GLY A 95 12.48 14.72 9.69
CA GLY A 95 12.61 16.18 9.67
C GLY A 95 12.86 16.81 8.30
N LEU A 96 12.69 16.08 7.20
CA LEU A 96 12.73 16.63 5.86
C LEU A 96 11.36 17.20 5.44
N ASP A 97 11.38 18.30 4.69
CA ASP A 97 10.22 18.79 3.96
C ASP A 97 10.17 18.10 2.58
N PRO A 98 9.25 17.14 2.35
CA PRO A 98 9.25 16.37 1.11
C PRO A 98 9.01 17.22 -0.14
N ALA A 99 8.41 18.41 0.00
CA ALA A 99 8.16 19.31 -1.11
C ALA A 99 9.39 20.16 -1.50
N LYS A 100 10.35 20.32 -0.59
CA LYS A 100 11.53 21.18 -0.79
C LYS A 100 12.83 20.42 -0.80
N ASP A 101 12.92 19.39 0.07
CA ASP A 101 14.17 18.68 0.31
C ASP A 101 14.39 17.50 -0.64
N ILE A 102 13.34 17.04 -1.35
CA ILE A 102 13.42 15.91 -2.29
C ILE A 102 13.21 16.42 -3.73
N VAL A 103 14.08 15.98 -4.64
CA VAL A 103 13.94 16.25 -6.07
C VAL A 103 13.11 15.11 -6.70
N TRP A 104 11.81 15.34 -6.86
CA TRP A 104 10.91 14.34 -7.43
C TRP A 104 11.11 14.21 -8.94
N VAL A 105 11.35 12.98 -9.39
CA VAL A 105 11.41 12.61 -10.81
C VAL A 105 10.16 11.80 -11.14
N THR A 106 9.29 12.39 -11.95
CA THR A 106 8.04 11.75 -12.39
C THR A 106 8.14 11.33 -13.85
N SER A 107 7.64 10.16 -14.16
CA SER A 107 7.60 9.67 -15.53
C SER A 107 6.35 8.81 -15.76
N GLU A 108 5.56 9.18 -16.76
CA GLU A 108 4.41 8.40 -17.19
C GLU A 108 4.78 7.28 -18.18
N LYS A 109 6.00 7.32 -18.72
CA LYS A 109 6.45 6.42 -19.80
C LYS A 109 7.44 5.36 -19.34
N VAL A 110 8.20 5.65 -18.29
CA VAL A 110 9.26 4.77 -17.77
C VAL A 110 9.00 4.52 -16.30
N GLU A 111 8.89 3.27 -15.93
CA GLU A 111 8.70 2.89 -14.53
C GLU A 111 9.89 3.34 -13.66
N PRO A 112 9.67 3.82 -12.44
CA PRO A 112 10.73 4.26 -11.54
C PRO A 112 11.82 3.20 -11.30
N VAL A 113 11.45 1.93 -11.28
CA VAL A 113 12.39 0.81 -11.14
C VAL A 113 13.39 0.74 -12.29
N GLU A 114 12.98 1.06 -13.50
CA GLU A 114 13.88 1.09 -14.67
C GLU A 114 14.80 2.32 -14.61
N LEU A 115 14.27 3.49 -14.25
CA LEU A 115 15.08 4.68 -14.04
C LEU A 115 16.15 4.47 -12.96
N PHE A 116 15.79 3.74 -11.90
CA PHE A 116 16.73 3.38 -10.83
C PHE A 116 17.79 2.41 -11.32
N ALA A 117 17.40 1.34 -12.02
CA ALA A 117 18.32 0.35 -12.56
C ALA A 117 19.32 0.95 -13.56
N GLU A 118 18.89 1.97 -14.32
CA GLU A 118 19.75 2.74 -15.23
C GLU A 118 20.58 3.83 -14.54
N GLY A 119 20.45 3.99 -13.21
CA GLY A 119 21.19 5.00 -12.44
C GLY A 119 20.71 6.45 -12.62
N LYS A 120 19.55 6.67 -13.26
CA LYS A 120 18.98 8.00 -13.56
C LYS A 120 18.32 8.67 -12.35
N ILE A 121 18.00 7.93 -11.32
CA ILE A 121 17.48 8.41 -10.03
C ILE A 121 18.24 7.79 -8.88
N ASP A 122 18.18 8.42 -7.70
CA ASP A 122 18.96 8.00 -6.54
C ASP A 122 18.21 7.05 -5.62
N ALA A 123 16.87 7.12 -5.61
CA ALA A 123 16.01 6.25 -4.82
C ALA A 123 14.61 6.10 -5.44
N PHE A 124 13.93 5.03 -5.07
CA PHE A 124 12.50 4.82 -5.38
C PHE A 124 11.89 3.80 -4.43
N LEU A 125 10.56 3.81 -4.31
CA LEU A 125 9.80 2.84 -3.54
C LEU A 125 9.28 1.73 -4.46
N GLY A 126 9.76 0.50 -4.24
CA GLY A 126 9.36 -0.68 -5.00
C GLY A 126 8.32 -1.54 -4.28
N PHE A 127 7.46 -2.17 -5.06
CA PHE A 127 6.51 -3.19 -4.63
C PHE A 127 6.80 -4.52 -5.33
N PRO A 128 6.48 -5.67 -4.71
CA PRO A 128 6.70 -6.96 -5.37
C PRO A 128 6.09 -7.01 -6.79
N PRO A 129 6.80 -7.54 -7.77
CA PRO A 129 8.08 -8.28 -7.69
C PRO A 129 9.36 -7.45 -7.91
N GLU A 130 9.30 -6.13 -7.93
CA GLU A 130 10.45 -5.25 -8.20
C GLU A 130 11.58 -5.42 -7.18
N PRO A 131 11.32 -5.43 -5.85
CA PRO A 131 12.35 -5.66 -4.84
C PRO A 131 13.11 -6.98 -5.06
N GLN A 132 12.38 -8.08 -5.34
CA GLN A 132 12.99 -9.39 -5.59
C GLN A 132 13.91 -9.36 -6.80
N ARG A 133 13.48 -8.65 -7.87
CA ARG A 133 14.29 -8.47 -9.09
C ARG A 133 15.58 -7.72 -8.81
N LEU A 134 15.50 -6.56 -8.15
CA LEU A 134 16.67 -5.72 -7.88
C LEU A 134 17.67 -6.41 -6.95
N ARG A 135 17.19 -7.09 -5.90
CA ARG A 135 18.06 -7.89 -5.02
C ARG A 135 18.76 -9.01 -5.79
N ALA A 136 18.04 -9.73 -6.66
CA ALA A 136 18.64 -10.77 -7.50
C ALA A 136 19.71 -10.22 -8.46
N GLN A 137 19.53 -9.00 -8.94
CA GLN A 137 20.46 -8.33 -9.85
C GLN A 137 21.56 -7.54 -9.13
N LYS A 138 21.50 -7.45 -7.78
CA LYS A 138 22.43 -6.64 -6.94
C LYS A 138 22.46 -5.17 -7.36
N ILE A 139 21.29 -4.60 -7.65
CA ILE A 139 21.14 -3.19 -8.02
C ILE A 139 20.63 -2.40 -6.81
N GLY A 140 21.46 -1.47 -6.32
CA GLY A 140 21.19 -0.68 -5.14
C GLY A 140 21.03 -1.52 -3.86
N HIS A 141 20.51 -0.91 -2.82
CA HIS A 141 20.19 -1.58 -1.55
C HIS A 141 18.93 -1.01 -0.91
N VAL A 142 18.38 -1.75 0.03
CA VAL A 142 17.16 -1.38 0.77
C VAL A 142 17.53 -0.52 1.97
N ILE A 143 16.98 0.68 2.06
CA ILE A 143 17.14 1.58 3.21
C ILE A 143 15.91 1.61 4.12
N VAL A 144 14.74 1.14 3.64
CA VAL A 144 13.55 0.87 4.45
C VAL A 144 12.84 -0.38 3.90
N ASN A 145 12.57 -1.35 4.79
CA ASN A 145 11.71 -2.48 4.51
C ASN A 145 10.46 -2.40 5.41
N SER A 146 9.31 -2.16 4.81
CA SER A 146 8.08 -1.93 5.56
C SER A 146 7.55 -3.17 6.31
N ALA A 147 8.03 -4.37 5.98
CA ALA A 147 7.68 -5.58 6.72
C ALA A 147 8.50 -5.75 8.01
N LEU A 148 9.68 -5.13 8.09
CA LEU A 148 10.65 -5.32 9.17
C LEU A 148 10.87 -4.05 10.00
N ASP A 149 10.95 -2.88 9.35
CA ASP A 149 11.38 -1.65 9.99
C ASP A 149 10.23 -0.91 10.66
N ARG A 150 10.48 -0.45 11.89
CA ARG A 150 9.54 0.45 12.59
C ARG A 150 9.65 1.89 12.04
N PRO A 151 8.51 2.62 12.02
CA PRO A 151 7.19 2.23 12.51
C PRO A 151 6.37 1.40 11.52
N TRP A 152 6.79 1.24 10.26
CA TRP A 152 6.03 0.70 9.13
C TRP A 152 5.52 -0.71 9.37
N SER A 153 6.35 -1.58 9.99
CA SER A 153 6.01 -2.96 10.30
C SER A 153 4.93 -3.12 11.39
N GLN A 154 4.46 -2.01 11.97
CA GLN A 154 3.40 -1.99 12.99
C GLN A 154 2.03 -1.58 12.44
N TYR A 155 1.96 -1.19 11.16
CA TYR A 155 0.75 -0.68 10.52
C TYR A 155 0.42 -1.47 9.26
N PHE A 156 -0.86 -1.59 8.98
CA PHE A 156 -1.31 -2.22 7.73
C PHE A 156 -0.82 -1.43 6.52
N CYS A 157 -0.15 -2.11 5.61
CA CYS A 157 0.16 -1.56 4.29
C CYS A 157 -1.12 -1.45 3.47
N CYS A 158 -1.92 -2.51 3.46
CA CYS A 158 -3.14 -2.60 2.68
C CYS A 158 -4.39 -2.80 3.55
N MET A 159 -5.44 -2.08 3.18
CA MET A 159 -6.76 -2.11 3.81
C MET A 159 -7.81 -2.54 2.78
N LEU A 160 -8.83 -3.24 3.25
CA LEU A 160 -10.03 -3.50 2.47
C LEU A 160 -11.03 -2.37 2.70
N ALA A 161 -11.43 -1.73 1.63
CA ALA A 161 -12.41 -0.65 1.64
C ALA A 161 -13.59 -0.99 0.71
N GLY A 162 -14.77 -0.55 1.06
CA GLY A 162 -15.98 -0.74 0.27
C GLY A 162 -16.71 0.58 -0.01
N ASN A 163 -17.49 0.61 -1.08
CA ASN A 163 -18.44 1.68 -1.32
C ASN A 163 -19.38 1.82 -0.10
N ARG A 164 -19.44 3.02 0.48
CA ARG A 164 -20.18 3.26 1.74
C ARG A 164 -21.65 2.89 1.63
N GLU A 165 -22.26 3.19 0.51
CA GLU A 165 -23.67 2.89 0.29
C GLU A 165 -23.89 1.39 0.13
N PHE A 166 -23.01 0.71 -0.61
CA PHE A 166 -23.05 -0.74 -0.75
C PHE A 166 -22.89 -1.44 0.60
N VAL A 167 -21.87 -1.06 1.38
CA VAL A 167 -21.60 -1.61 2.71
C VAL A 167 -22.82 -1.47 3.61
N ARG A 168 -23.44 -0.28 3.62
CA ARG A 168 -24.65 -0.01 4.41
C ARG A 168 -25.84 -0.84 3.99
N LYS A 169 -26.07 -0.99 2.68
CA LYS A 169 -27.23 -1.71 2.11
C LYS A 169 -27.05 -3.23 2.12
N ASN A 170 -25.81 -3.72 2.07
CA ASN A 170 -25.49 -5.13 1.86
C ASN A 170 -24.57 -5.72 2.93
N PRO A 171 -24.96 -5.72 4.23
CA PRO A 171 -24.08 -6.15 5.31
C PRO A 171 -23.66 -7.63 5.21
N VAL A 172 -24.55 -8.51 4.73
CA VAL A 172 -24.24 -9.93 4.54
C VAL A 172 -23.20 -10.13 3.45
N ALA A 173 -23.31 -9.42 2.33
CA ALA A 173 -22.33 -9.48 1.25
C ALA A 173 -20.98 -8.89 1.72
N THR A 174 -20.99 -7.77 2.42
CA THR A 174 -19.80 -7.14 3.00
C THR A 174 -19.05 -8.11 3.91
N LYS A 175 -19.73 -8.78 4.84
CA LYS A 175 -19.12 -9.78 5.72
C LYS A 175 -18.51 -10.94 4.94
N ARG A 176 -19.17 -11.41 3.87
CA ARG A 176 -18.62 -12.46 3.00
C ARG A 176 -17.34 -12.03 2.30
N VAL A 177 -17.27 -10.79 1.84
CA VAL A 177 -16.06 -10.23 1.20
C VAL A 177 -14.92 -10.14 2.23
N VAL A 178 -15.16 -9.59 3.41
CA VAL A 178 -14.16 -9.54 4.50
C VAL A 178 -13.65 -10.94 4.82
N ARG A 179 -14.55 -11.90 5.01
CA ARG A 179 -14.17 -13.31 5.28
C ARG A 179 -13.34 -13.92 4.16
N ALA A 180 -13.72 -13.70 2.90
CA ALA A 180 -12.99 -14.24 1.75
C ALA A 180 -11.59 -13.64 1.66
N MET A 181 -11.45 -12.33 1.90
CA MET A 181 -10.16 -11.64 1.91
C MET A 181 -9.24 -12.19 3.00
N LEU A 182 -9.73 -12.28 4.23
CA LEU A 182 -8.91 -12.76 5.36
C LEU A 182 -8.56 -14.25 5.26
N ARG A 183 -9.44 -15.08 4.70
CA ARG A 183 -9.07 -16.46 4.34
C ARG A 183 -8.01 -16.55 3.25
N ALA A 184 -8.03 -15.62 2.28
CA ALA A 184 -7.00 -15.58 1.25
C ALA A 184 -5.63 -15.21 1.85
N THR A 185 -5.58 -14.31 2.85
CA THR A 185 -4.32 -14.01 3.55
C THR A 185 -3.82 -15.23 4.35
N ASP A 186 -4.70 -15.96 5.01
CA ASP A 186 -4.33 -17.20 5.70
C ASP A 186 -3.79 -18.25 4.71
N LEU A 187 -4.39 -18.36 3.53
CA LEU A 187 -3.93 -19.27 2.48
C LEU A 187 -2.54 -18.88 1.94
N CYS A 188 -2.23 -17.58 1.84
CA CYS A 188 -0.91 -17.11 1.44
C CYS A 188 0.20 -17.65 2.37
N VAL A 189 -0.10 -17.86 3.64
CA VAL A 189 0.84 -18.37 4.63
C VAL A 189 0.84 -19.90 4.68
N SER A 190 -0.35 -20.54 4.66
CA SER A 190 -0.46 -21.99 4.80
C SER A 190 -0.05 -22.76 3.55
N GLU A 191 -0.27 -22.18 2.36
CA GLU A 191 -0.04 -22.82 1.06
C GLU A 191 0.67 -21.89 0.05
N PRO A 192 1.84 -21.33 0.39
CA PRO A 192 2.49 -20.29 -0.42
C PRO A 192 2.84 -20.78 -1.83
N ALA A 193 3.26 -22.05 -1.98
CA ALA A 193 3.59 -22.60 -3.29
C ALA A 193 2.35 -22.69 -4.20
N LEU A 194 1.21 -23.11 -3.64
CA LEU A 194 -0.06 -23.17 -4.39
C LEU A 194 -0.51 -21.76 -4.80
N VAL A 195 -0.39 -20.78 -3.90
CA VAL A 195 -0.76 -19.39 -4.20
C VAL A 195 0.17 -18.80 -5.25
N ALA A 196 1.50 -19.01 -5.13
CA ALA A 196 2.48 -18.58 -6.12
C ALA A 196 2.14 -19.14 -7.52
N GLN A 197 1.85 -20.43 -7.62
CA GLN A 197 1.47 -21.05 -8.89
C GLN A 197 0.20 -20.41 -9.46
N ARG A 198 -0.83 -20.20 -8.64
CA ARG A 198 -2.09 -19.60 -9.09
C ARG A 198 -1.94 -18.16 -9.61
N VAL A 199 -1.10 -17.34 -8.98
CA VAL A 199 -0.88 -15.95 -9.46
C VAL A 199 -0.09 -15.92 -10.75
N VAL A 200 0.84 -16.87 -10.95
CA VAL A 200 1.54 -17.05 -12.23
C VAL A 200 0.60 -17.54 -13.33
N ASP A 201 -0.18 -18.58 -13.07
CA ASP A 201 -1.12 -19.17 -14.04
C ASP A 201 -2.17 -18.14 -14.51
N ARG A 202 -2.52 -17.20 -13.64
CA ARG A 202 -3.45 -16.10 -13.95
C ARG A 202 -2.78 -14.88 -14.58
N GLY A 203 -1.47 -14.89 -14.75
CA GLY A 203 -0.70 -13.82 -15.39
C GLY A 203 -0.50 -12.57 -14.54
N PHE A 204 -0.65 -12.65 -13.21
CA PHE A 204 -0.38 -11.53 -12.32
C PHE A 204 1.12 -11.26 -12.16
N THR A 205 1.95 -12.30 -12.26
CA THR A 205 3.40 -12.20 -12.33
C THR A 205 3.94 -13.32 -13.22
N PRO A 206 5.01 -13.08 -14.01
CA PRO A 206 5.61 -14.13 -14.85
C PRO A 206 6.60 -15.03 -14.08
N ARG A 207 7.02 -14.64 -12.88
CA ARG A 207 8.10 -15.26 -12.12
C ARG A 207 7.58 -15.96 -10.87
N HIS A 208 7.51 -17.29 -10.93
CA HIS A 208 7.08 -18.13 -9.80
C HIS A 208 8.01 -17.98 -8.58
N ASP A 209 9.32 -17.94 -8.80
CA ASP A 209 10.31 -17.76 -7.73
C ASP A 209 10.14 -16.43 -6.98
N TYR A 210 9.86 -15.33 -7.69
CA TYR A 210 9.57 -14.03 -7.05
C TYR A 210 8.22 -14.04 -6.32
N ALA A 211 7.22 -14.73 -6.85
CA ALA A 211 5.95 -14.90 -6.15
C ALA A 211 6.13 -15.66 -4.83
N VAL A 212 6.90 -16.74 -4.82
CA VAL A 212 7.23 -17.51 -3.60
C VAL A 212 7.98 -16.64 -2.59
N GLN A 213 8.99 -15.88 -3.04
CA GLN A 213 9.72 -14.96 -2.15
C GLN A 213 8.79 -13.91 -1.55
N THR A 214 7.94 -13.29 -2.35
CA THR A 214 6.96 -12.30 -1.86
C THR A 214 6.06 -12.89 -0.79
N LEU A 215 5.53 -14.09 -0.99
CA LEU A 215 4.66 -14.75 -0.02
C LEU A 215 5.37 -15.13 1.29
N ALA A 216 6.68 -15.36 1.22
CA ALA A 216 7.51 -15.63 2.40
C ALA A 216 7.89 -14.35 3.16
N GLU A 217 8.04 -13.22 2.46
CA GLU A 217 8.53 -11.95 3.02
C GLU A 217 7.40 -11.08 3.58
N VAL A 218 6.21 -11.10 2.95
CA VAL A 218 5.05 -10.31 3.40
C VAL A 218 4.31 -11.05 4.52
N PRO A 219 4.16 -10.45 5.72
CA PRO A 219 3.58 -11.12 6.87
C PRO A 219 2.04 -11.16 6.80
N TYR A 220 1.48 -11.95 5.90
CA TYR A 220 0.04 -12.07 5.65
C TYR A 220 -0.77 -12.58 6.85
N ASN A 221 -0.15 -13.31 7.79
CA ASN A 221 -0.81 -13.85 9.00
C ASN A 221 -1.01 -12.82 10.11
N ARG A 222 -0.38 -11.64 10.02
CA ARG A 222 -0.36 -10.63 11.08
C ARG A 222 -1.63 -9.78 11.16
N TRP A 223 -2.63 -10.02 10.31
CA TRP A 223 -3.88 -9.25 10.33
C TRP A 223 -4.68 -9.38 11.64
N ARG A 224 -4.40 -10.43 12.43
CA ARG A 224 -5.00 -10.64 13.75
C ARG A 224 -4.34 -9.82 14.86
N ASP A 225 -3.07 -9.46 14.68
CA ASP A 225 -2.22 -8.89 15.74
C ASP A 225 -2.35 -7.38 15.87
N TYR A 226 -2.84 -6.70 14.83
CA TYR A 226 -2.87 -5.25 14.78
C TYR A 226 -4.29 -4.69 14.78
N ASP A 227 -4.42 -3.49 15.38
CA ASP A 227 -5.64 -2.71 15.25
C ASP A 227 -5.60 -1.89 13.96
N PRO A 228 -6.52 -2.11 13.01
CA PRO A 228 -6.56 -1.35 11.78
C PRO A 228 -6.92 0.13 12.00
N GLU A 229 -7.57 0.48 13.10
CA GLU A 229 -7.85 1.87 13.46
C GLU A 229 -6.57 2.64 13.78
N ASP A 230 -5.60 2.03 14.46
CA ASP A 230 -4.29 2.64 14.72
C ASP A 230 -3.57 2.99 13.41
N THR A 231 -3.72 2.15 12.38
CA THR A 231 -3.19 2.44 11.04
C THR A 231 -3.81 3.71 10.45
N ILE A 232 -5.14 3.82 10.49
CA ILE A 232 -5.85 5.01 9.99
C ILE A 232 -5.40 6.26 10.76
N ARG A 233 -5.32 6.18 12.10
CA ARG A 233 -4.86 7.29 12.95
C ARG A 233 -3.43 7.70 12.64
N PHE A 234 -2.52 6.74 12.52
CA PHE A 234 -1.12 6.99 12.19
C PHE A 234 -0.97 7.73 10.87
N TYR A 235 -1.50 7.19 9.78
CA TYR A 235 -1.37 7.83 8.48
C TYR A 235 -2.12 9.15 8.38
N ALA A 236 -3.31 9.27 8.97
CA ALA A 236 -4.05 10.53 8.98
C ALA A 236 -3.27 11.65 9.68
N LEU A 237 -2.61 11.34 10.82
CA LEU A 237 -1.76 12.29 11.52
C LEU A 237 -0.56 12.71 10.67
N ARG A 238 0.19 11.73 10.13
CA ARG A 238 1.39 12.00 9.32
C ARG A 238 1.07 12.76 8.04
N LEU A 239 -0.02 12.40 7.36
CA LEU A 239 -0.46 13.08 6.14
C LEU A 239 -0.95 14.51 6.40
N ARG A 240 -1.51 14.74 7.58
CA ARG A 240 -1.88 16.10 8.00
C ARG A 240 -0.65 16.97 8.25
N GLU A 241 0.40 16.43 8.85
CA GLU A 241 1.67 17.13 9.09
C GLU A 241 2.34 17.58 7.78
N VAL A 242 2.24 16.78 6.73
CA VAL A 242 2.76 17.12 5.39
C VAL A 242 1.73 17.84 4.51
N GLY A 243 0.57 18.22 5.04
CA GLY A 243 -0.45 19.01 4.33
C GLY A 243 -1.27 18.25 3.29
N MET A 244 -1.17 16.92 3.23
CA MET A 244 -1.92 16.09 2.27
C MET A 244 -3.33 15.74 2.73
N VAL A 245 -3.61 15.87 4.02
CA VAL A 245 -4.93 15.68 4.65
C VAL A 245 -5.22 16.90 5.52
N LYS A 246 -6.45 17.39 5.49
CA LYS A 246 -6.90 18.57 6.26
C LYS A 246 -7.69 18.22 7.51
N SER A 247 -8.51 17.17 7.43
CA SER A 247 -9.37 16.73 8.53
C SER A 247 -8.58 16.21 9.72
N ASN A 248 -9.17 16.35 10.90
CA ASN A 248 -8.64 15.75 12.12
C ASN A 248 -8.67 14.21 12.01
N PRO A 249 -7.62 13.48 12.44
CA PRO A 249 -7.58 12.03 12.42
C PRO A 249 -8.80 11.36 13.09
N ALA A 250 -9.28 11.90 14.21
CA ALA A 250 -10.46 11.37 14.89
C ALA A 250 -11.72 11.48 14.03
N LYS A 251 -11.87 12.57 13.25
CA LYS A 251 -12.98 12.73 12.30
C LYS A 251 -12.89 11.72 11.16
N ILE A 252 -11.69 11.52 10.59
CA ILE A 252 -11.47 10.53 9.53
C ILE A 252 -11.90 9.14 10.03
N VAL A 253 -11.44 8.74 11.22
CA VAL A 253 -11.84 7.45 11.81
C VAL A 253 -13.37 7.37 11.96
N ALA A 254 -13.99 8.36 12.63
CA ALA A 254 -15.43 8.32 12.89
C ALA A 254 -16.29 8.21 11.62
N ASP A 255 -15.84 8.85 10.54
CA ASP A 255 -16.63 8.96 9.30
C ASP A 255 -16.38 7.81 8.31
N THR A 256 -15.32 7.01 8.50
CA THR A 256 -14.82 6.15 7.40
C THR A 256 -14.61 4.69 7.77
N VAL A 257 -14.79 4.28 9.01
CA VAL A 257 -14.53 2.89 9.40
C VAL A 257 -15.79 2.15 9.84
N ASP A 258 -15.83 0.87 9.58
CA ASP A 258 -16.84 -0.04 10.11
C ASP A 258 -16.22 -1.41 10.45
N TRP A 259 -15.76 -1.53 11.67
CA TRP A 259 -15.07 -2.73 12.15
C TRP A 259 -16.00 -3.88 12.54
N ARG A 260 -17.33 -3.73 12.47
CA ARG A 260 -18.29 -4.80 12.84
C ARG A 260 -18.00 -6.09 12.10
N PHE A 261 -17.78 -5.98 10.78
CA PHE A 261 -17.53 -7.13 9.91
C PHE A 261 -16.21 -7.83 10.25
N LEU A 262 -15.16 -7.07 10.48
CA LEU A 262 -13.86 -7.59 10.90
C LEU A 262 -13.97 -8.31 12.24
N ASN A 263 -14.61 -7.69 13.23
CA ASN A 263 -14.77 -8.25 14.58
C ASN A 263 -15.59 -9.54 14.58
N GLU A 264 -16.61 -9.64 13.73
CA GLU A 264 -17.37 -10.88 13.57
C GLU A 264 -16.55 -11.98 12.90
N VAL A 265 -15.82 -11.64 11.83
CA VAL A 265 -14.99 -12.60 11.10
C VAL A 265 -13.80 -13.07 11.93
N ARG A 266 -13.17 -12.18 12.73
CA ARG A 266 -12.12 -12.57 13.69
C ARG A 266 -12.62 -13.68 14.63
N ARG A 267 -13.79 -13.50 15.23
CA ARG A 267 -14.39 -14.53 16.12
C ARG A 267 -14.68 -15.86 15.40
N GLU A 268 -15.07 -15.80 14.14
CA GLU A 268 -15.33 -17.02 13.32
C GLU A 268 -14.03 -17.75 12.92
N LEU A 269 -12.94 -17.04 12.71
CA LEU A 269 -11.67 -17.57 12.24
C LEU A 269 -10.66 -17.84 13.38
N GLY A 270 -11.10 -17.77 14.63
CA GLY A 270 -10.28 -18.09 15.79
C GLY A 270 -9.21 -17.03 16.11
N GLY A 271 -9.57 -15.77 15.92
CA GLY A 271 -8.76 -14.60 16.27
C GLY A 271 -9.19 -13.97 17.58
#